data_45335b9528fbeb154c356f6f8ea992cb
#
_entry.id   45335b9528fbeb154c356f6f8ea992cb
#
_cell.length_a   1.000
_cell.length_b   1.000
_cell.length_c   1.000
_cell.angle_alpha   90.00
_cell.angle_beta   90.00
_cell.angle_gamma   90.00
#
_symmetry.space_group_name_H-M   'P 1'
#
loop_
_entity.id
_entity.type
_entity.pdbx_description
1 polymer ?
#
loop_
_entity_poly.entity_id
_entity_poly.type
_entity_poly.pdbx_seq_one_letter_code
_entity_poly.pdbx_strand_id
1 'polypeptide(L)'
;ANGDPVVKTPAFDRVAREGIRFTHAFCDAPTCGPSRSAILTGQPIWRLEEAGNIHSTLPAKFTTYTELLKEAGYAIGFTGKGWSPGRLEPGGRTVNPAGAEFNKRKMKPPFRGMTNKDYAANFDDFLAQVGKGQPFCFWLGTHEPHRGFEEGAGRRTGKDPAKVKAPPIFPDHPVVRNDLLDYFVEIEHFDKMV
;
A
#
# COMPACT_ATOMS: atom_id res chain seq x y z
N ALA A 1 12.65 8.85 5.80
CA ALA A 1 11.69 9.98 5.63
C ALA A 1 12.11 10.97 4.53
N ASN A 2 13.03 10.59 3.66
CA ASN A 2 13.47 11.39 2.50
C ASN A 2 13.87 12.86 2.86
N GLY A 3 14.42 13.06 4.06
CA GLY A 3 14.83 14.37 4.56
C GLY A 3 13.72 15.18 5.24
N ASP A 4 12.50 14.67 5.37
CA ASP A 4 11.46 15.33 6.16
C ASP A 4 11.86 15.34 7.66
N PRO A 5 11.79 16.49 8.34
CA PRO A 5 12.25 16.59 9.74
C PRO A 5 11.24 16.03 10.75
N VAL A 6 10.01 15.78 10.36
CA VAL A 6 8.90 15.43 11.26
C VAL A 6 8.57 13.95 11.23
N VAL A 7 8.40 13.38 10.03
CA VAL A 7 8.04 11.96 9.86
C VAL A 7 9.29 11.08 10.01
N LYS A 8 9.14 9.95 10.73
CA LYS A 8 10.24 9.01 10.98
C LYS A 8 9.92 7.65 10.35
N THR A 9 10.80 7.25 9.43
CA THR A 9 10.62 6.01 8.66
C THR A 9 11.89 5.15 8.65
N PRO A 10 12.30 4.59 9.80
CA PRO A 10 13.56 3.85 9.90
C PRO A 10 13.60 2.61 9.02
N ALA A 11 12.48 1.89 8.84
CA ALA A 11 12.41 0.72 7.98
C ALA A 11 12.51 1.10 6.49
N PHE A 12 11.75 2.08 6.01
CA PHE A 12 11.92 2.59 4.65
C PHE A 12 13.30 3.19 4.39
N ASP A 13 13.88 3.87 5.38
CA ASP A 13 15.25 4.42 5.26
C ASP A 13 16.28 3.29 5.16
N ARG A 14 16.06 2.15 5.85
CA ARG A 14 16.87 0.95 5.71
C ARG A 14 16.74 0.34 4.32
N VAL A 15 15.53 0.12 3.83
CA VAL A 15 15.28 -0.39 2.48
C VAL A 15 15.93 0.50 1.41
N ALA A 16 15.84 1.84 1.59
CA ALA A 16 16.48 2.78 0.67
C ALA A 16 18.02 2.74 0.68
N ARG A 17 18.63 2.39 1.82
CA ARG A 17 20.10 2.25 1.92
C ARG A 17 20.58 0.91 1.36
N GLU A 18 19.81 -0.17 1.56
CA GLU A 18 20.18 -1.53 1.18
C GLU A 18 19.76 -1.86 -0.27
N GLY A 19 18.89 -1.05 -0.86
CA GLY A 19 18.35 -1.22 -2.20
C GLY A 19 18.52 0.00 -3.10
N ILE A 20 17.56 0.19 -4.01
CA ILE A 20 17.53 1.31 -4.95
C ILE A 20 16.36 2.24 -4.61
N ARG A 21 16.65 3.51 -4.39
CA ARG A 21 15.65 4.56 -4.20
C ARG A 21 15.39 5.30 -5.52
N PHE A 22 14.18 5.18 -6.03
CA PHE A 22 13.75 5.93 -7.20
C PHE A 22 13.28 7.32 -6.77
N THR A 23 13.93 8.37 -7.28
CA THR A 23 13.57 9.77 -6.99
C THR A 23 12.42 10.28 -7.83
N HIS A 24 12.15 9.62 -8.96
CA HIS A 24 11.06 9.90 -9.89
C HIS A 24 10.27 8.61 -10.12
N ALA A 25 9.25 8.39 -9.29
CA ALA A 25 8.32 7.26 -9.42
C ALA A 25 6.90 7.81 -9.57
N PHE A 26 6.21 7.38 -10.61
CA PHE A 26 4.88 7.86 -10.97
C PHE A 26 3.90 6.71 -10.96
N CYS A 27 2.70 6.92 -10.43
CA CYS A 27 1.59 6.00 -10.66
C CYS A 27 0.80 6.44 -11.89
N ASP A 28 0.32 5.47 -12.64
CA ASP A 28 -0.39 5.74 -13.90
C ASP A 28 -1.78 6.35 -13.68
N ALA A 29 -2.38 6.11 -12.50
CA ALA A 29 -3.65 6.69 -12.09
C ALA A 29 -3.66 7.01 -10.60
N PRO A 30 -4.17 8.18 -10.17
CA PRO A 30 -4.21 8.58 -8.76
C PRO A 30 -5.43 8.00 -8.02
N THR A 31 -5.77 6.73 -8.29
CA THR A 31 -6.91 6.03 -7.66
C THR A 31 -6.65 4.53 -7.53
N CYS A 32 -7.24 3.89 -6.51
CA CYS A 32 -6.87 2.55 -6.03
C CYS A 32 -6.92 1.45 -7.11
N GLY A 33 -8.11 1.16 -7.67
CA GLY A 33 -8.31 0.07 -8.64
C GLY A 33 -7.45 0.23 -9.88
N PRO A 34 -7.57 1.34 -10.61
CA PRO A 34 -6.76 1.63 -11.79
C PRO A 34 -5.26 1.58 -11.57
N SER A 35 -4.75 2.24 -10.51
CA SER A 35 -3.32 2.18 -10.18
C SER A 35 -2.83 0.75 -9.95
N ARG A 36 -3.61 -0.06 -9.22
CA ARG A 36 -3.28 -1.47 -8.97
C ARG A 36 -3.35 -2.31 -10.23
N SER A 37 -4.30 -2.04 -11.11
CA SER A 37 -4.39 -2.68 -12.43
C SER A 37 -3.16 -2.39 -13.27
N ALA A 38 -2.73 -1.13 -13.33
CA ALA A 38 -1.52 -0.74 -14.06
C ALA A 38 -0.26 -1.42 -13.50
N ILE A 39 -0.09 -1.43 -12.17
CA ILE A 39 1.05 -2.09 -11.51
C ILE A 39 1.05 -3.58 -11.80
N LEU A 40 -0.09 -4.26 -11.64
CA LEU A 40 -0.20 -5.71 -11.81
C LEU A 40 0.04 -6.17 -13.25
N THR A 41 -0.39 -5.37 -14.24
CA THR A 41 -0.29 -5.73 -15.66
C THR A 41 0.96 -5.15 -16.33
N GLY A 42 1.60 -4.15 -15.71
CA GLY A 42 2.68 -3.38 -16.35
C GLY A 42 2.20 -2.54 -17.54
N GLN A 43 0.89 -2.26 -17.63
CA GLN A 43 0.29 -1.55 -18.73
C GLN A 43 -0.38 -0.25 -18.27
N PRO A 44 -0.36 0.80 -19.10
CA PRO A 44 -1.07 2.04 -18.79
C PRO A 44 -2.59 1.82 -18.82
N ILE A 45 -3.32 2.56 -17.97
CA ILE A 45 -4.75 2.34 -17.72
C ILE A 45 -5.63 2.48 -18.96
N TRP A 46 -5.25 3.32 -19.93
CA TRP A 46 -6.04 3.48 -21.17
C TRP A 46 -6.03 2.22 -22.06
N ARG A 47 -5.17 1.24 -21.77
CA ARG A 47 -5.14 -0.06 -22.43
C ARG A 47 -5.93 -1.14 -21.69
N LEU A 48 -6.38 -0.85 -20.48
CA LEU A 48 -6.96 -1.84 -19.57
C LEU A 48 -8.48 -1.81 -19.53
N GLU A 49 -9.11 -1.15 -20.50
CA GLU A 49 -10.58 -1.08 -20.66
C GLU A 49 -11.25 -0.65 -19.34
N GLU A 50 -12.22 -1.45 -18.83
CA GLU A 50 -12.96 -1.15 -17.62
C GLU A 50 -12.05 -1.00 -16.38
N ALA A 51 -10.88 -1.65 -16.38
CA ALA A 51 -9.93 -1.55 -15.26
C ALA A 51 -9.33 -0.14 -15.08
N GLY A 52 -9.53 0.75 -16.06
CA GLY A 52 -9.24 2.18 -15.94
C GLY A 52 -10.19 2.95 -15.01
N ASN A 53 -11.27 2.31 -14.53
CA ASN A 53 -12.26 2.92 -13.64
C ASN A 53 -12.22 2.28 -12.25
N ILE A 54 -12.50 3.10 -11.21
CA ILE A 54 -12.66 2.60 -9.84
C ILE A 54 -13.96 1.79 -9.71
N HIS A 55 -13.96 0.78 -8.85
CA HIS A 55 -15.09 -0.14 -8.62
C HIS A 55 -15.51 -0.97 -9.86
N SER A 56 -14.67 -1.02 -10.86
CA SER A 56 -14.86 -1.76 -12.09
C SER A 56 -14.32 -3.20 -12.00
N THR A 57 -13.82 -3.74 -13.10
CA THR A 57 -13.24 -5.08 -13.18
C THR A 57 -11.89 -5.03 -13.91
N LEU A 58 -11.00 -5.97 -13.59
CA LEU A 58 -9.77 -6.22 -14.37
C LEU A 58 -9.98 -7.47 -15.22
N PRO A 59 -10.25 -7.34 -16.54
CA PRO A 59 -10.50 -8.48 -17.40
C PRO A 59 -9.37 -9.53 -17.36
N ALA A 60 -9.73 -10.81 -17.33
CA ALA A 60 -8.79 -11.92 -17.20
C ALA A 60 -7.80 -12.02 -18.39
N LYS A 61 -8.16 -11.46 -19.54
CA LYS A 61 -7.27 -11.38 -20.71
C LYS A 61 -6.00 -10.56 -20.48
N PHE A 62 -6.01 -9.68 -19.49
CA PHE A 62 -4.81 -8.92 -19.09
C PHE A 62 -4.03 -9.72 -18.06
N THR A 63 -3.05 -10.48 -18.53
CA THR A 63 -2.14 -11.24 -17.66
C THR A 63 -1.42 -10.32 -16.68
N THR A 64 -1.35 -10.72 -15.42
CA THR A 64 -0.63 -10.00 -14.37
C THR A 64 0.74 -10.61 -14.11
N TYR A 65 1.68 -9.79 -13.62
CA TYR A 65 3.03 -10.31 -13.30
C TYR A 65 2.99 -11.39 -12.22
N THR A 66 2.02 -11.34 -11.32
CA THR A 66 1.80 -12.34 -10.28
C THR A 66 1.36 -13.69 -10.84
N GLU A 67 0.55 -13.69 -11.91
CA GLU A 67 0.19 -14.91 -12.65
C GLU A 67 1.42 -15.52 -13.31
N LEU A 68 2.23 -14.71 -13.99
CA LEU A 68 3.49 -15.17 -14.61
C LEU A 68 4.48 -15.74 -13.58
N LEU A 69 4.62 -15.08 -12.42
CA LEU A 69 5.47 -15.58 -11.35
C LEU A 69 4.94 -16.89 -10.77
N LYS A 70 3.61 -17.03 -10.62
CA LYS A 70 3.00 -18.28 -10.17
C LYS A 70 3.27 -19.43 -11.14
N GLU A 71 3.17 -19.19 -12.44
CA GLU A 71 3.54 -20.16 -13.48
C GLU A 71 5.03 -20.55 -13.41
N ALA A 72 5.88 -19.60 -13.01
CA ALA A 72 7.31 -19.82 -12.77
C ALA A 72 7.63 -20.49 -11.40
N GLY A 73 6.61 -20.93 -10.65
CA GLY A 73 6.77 -21.67 -9.40
C GLY A 73 6.88 -20.83 -8.13
N TYR A 74 6.64 -19.52 -8.22
CA TYR A 74 6.64 -18.63 -7.04
C TYR A 74 5.41 -18.86 -6.17
N ALA A 75 5.57 -18.79 -4.84
CA ALA A 75 4.46 -18.61 -3.93
C ALA A 75 3.97 -17.15 -4.02
N ILE A 76 2.66 -16.96 -4.19
CA ILE A 76 2.06 -15.62 -4.37
C ILE A 76 1.03 -15.37 -3.29
N GLY A 77 1.13 -14.24 -2.60
CA GLY A 77 0.16 -13.83 -1.59
C GLY A 77 0.11 -12.33 -1.38
N PHE A 78 -0.88 -11.87 -0.62
CA PHE A 78 -0.98 -10.48 -0.23
C PHE A 78 -1.56 -10.30 1.17
N THR A 79 -1.24 -9.18 1.80
CA THR A 79 -1.95 -8.69 2.99
C THR A 79 -2.48 -7.27 2.76
N GLY A 80 -3.47 -6.89 3.55
CA GLY A 80 -4.12 -5.61 3.40
C GLY A 80 -5.05 -5.58 2.19
N LYS A 81 -4.72 -4.76 1.23
CA LYS A 81 -5.48 -4.48 0.03
C LYS A 81 -4.78 -5.09 -1.20
N GLY A 82 -5.28 -6.19 -1.71
CA GLY A 82 -4.87 -6.76 -2.99
C GLY A 82 -5.30 -5.88 -4.16
N TRP A 83 -5.72 -6.50 -5.28
CA TRP A 83 -6.41 -5.74 -6.32
C TRP A 83 -7.82 -5.40 -5.82
N SER A 84 -8.07 -4.12 -5.61
CA SER A 84 -9.35 -3.57 -5.13
C SER A 84 -9.32 -2.03 -5.16
N PRO A 85 -10.48 -1.33 -5.03
CA PRO A 85 -11.84 -1.88 -5.09
C PRO A 85 -12.24 -2.26 -6.52
N GLY A 86 -13.00 -3.34 -6.63
CA GLY A 86 -13.49 -3.86 -7.92
C GLY A 86 -14.17 -5.21 -7.76
N ARG A 87 -14.66 -5.76 -8.86
CA ARG A 87 -15.34 -7.04 -8.92
C ARG A 87 -14.56 -8.00 -9.80
N LEU A 88 -14.34 -9.21 -9.34
CA LEU A 88 -13.51 -10.21 -10.04
C LEU A 88 -14.30 -10.92 -11.16
N GLU A 89 -15.48 -11.43 -10.82
CA GLU A 89 -16.28 -12.32 -11.68
C GLU A 89 -16.69 -11.68 -13.01
N PRO A 90 -17.16 -10.42 -13.07
CA PRO A 90 -17.49 -9.81 -14.36
C PRO A 90 -16.30 -9.70 -15.31
N GLY A 91 -15.06 -9.72 -14.76
CA GLY A 91 -13.83 -9.75 -15.54
C GLY A 91 -13.34 -11.15 -15.89
N GLY A 92 -14.07 -12.19 -15.50
CA GLY A 92 -13.67 -13.58 -15.72
C GLY A 92 -12.60 -14.08 -14.72
N ARG A 93 -12.39 -13.38 -13.59
CA ARG A 93 -11.46 -13.80 -12.54
C ARG A 93 -12.20 -14.42 -11.36
N THR A 94 -11.68 -15.52 -10.85
CA THR A 94 -12.19 -16.20 -9.65
C THR A 94 -11.33 -15.97 -8.41
N VAL A 95 -10.12 -15.49 -8.60
CA VAL A 95 -9.15 -15.20 -7.53
C VAL A 95 -8.59 -13.79 -7.69
N ASN A 96 -8.17 -13.20 -6.57
CA ASN A 96 -7.54 -11.88 -6.61
C ASN A 96 -6.20 -11.98 -7.36
N PRO A 97 -5.96 -11.13 -8.38
CA PRO A 97 -4.71 -11.18 -9.13
C PRO A 97 -3.46 -10.85 -8.30
N ALA A 98 -3.60 -10.25 -7.12
CA ALA A 98 -2.49 -10.07 -6.19
C ALA A 98 -2.10 -11.37 -5.44
N GLY A 99 -2.86 -12.47 -5.59
CA GLY A 99 -2.58 -13.76 -4.98
C GLY A 99 -3.56 -14.18 -3.88
N ALA A 100 -3.13 -15.12 -3.03
CA ALA A 100 -3.88 -15.57 -1.87
C ALA A 100 -3.91 -14.50 -0.76
N GLU A 101 -5.05 -14.35 -0.10
CA GLU A 101 -5.24 -13.36 0.95
C GLU A 101 -4.75 -13.84 2.32
N PHE A 102 -3.92 -13.02 2.96
CA PHE A 102 -3.43 -13.18 4.34
C PHE A 102 -3.86 -11.98 5.18
N ASN A 103 -5.07 -11.99 5.72
CA ASN A 103 -5.67 -10.89 6.48
C ASN A 103 -6.30 -11.34 7.80
N LYS A 104 -5.97 -12.54 8.29
CA LYS A 104 -6.58 -13.13 9.49
C LYS A 104 -6.01 -12.54 10.78
N ARG A 105 -4.71 -12.24 10.81
CA ARG A 105 -4.07 -11.65 12.00
C ARG A 105 -4.52 -10.22 12.19
N LYS A 106 -4.86 -9.90 13.42
CA LYS A 106 -5.38 -8.59 13.80
C LYS A 106 -4.60 -8.02 14.97
N MET A 107 -4.50 -6.70 14.98
CA MET A 107 -3.93 -5.92 16.07
C MET A 107 -4.88 -4.78 16.45
N LYS A 108 -4.67 -4.20 17.62
CA LYS A 108 -5.36 -2.96 17.99
C LYS A 108 -4.67 -1.80 17.28
N PRO A 109 -5.36 -1.07 16.41
CA PRO A 109 -4.76 0.09 15.75
C PRO A 109 -4.45 1.18 16.78
N PRO A 110 -3.35 1.94 16.61
CA PRO A 110 -2.98 3.00 17.54
C PRO A 110 -3.96 4.17 17.54
N PHE A 111 -4.61 4.42 16.40
CA PHE A 111 -5.59 5.50 16.22
C PHE A 111 -6.77 5.03 15.38
N ARG A 112 -7.91 5.72 15.54
CA ARG A 112 -9.09 5.50 14.71
C ARG A 112 -8.78 5.86 13.26
N GLY A 113 -9.34 5.12 12.33
CA GLY A 113 -9.09 5.29 10.88
C GLY A 113 -8.04 4.32 10.35
N MET A 114 -7.07 3.93 11.15
CA MET A 114 -6.11 2.89 10.79
C MET A 114 -6.75 1.50 10.77
N THR A 115 -6.22 0.62 9.96
CA THR A 115 -6.68 -0.77 9.90
C THR A 115 -6.31 -1.54 11.17
N ASN A 116 -7.10 -2.56 11.46
CA ASN A 116 -6.77 -3.53 12.51
C ASN A 116 -5.95 -4.73 12.00
N LYS A 117 -5.49 -4.70 10.75
CA LYS A 117 -4.68 -5.79 10.20
C LYS A 117 -3.24 -5.70 10.71
N ASP A 118 -2.74 -6.80 11.22
CA ASP A 118 -1.33 -6.97 11.53
C ASP A 118 -0.62 -7.47 10.27
N TYR A 119 -0.08 -6.55 9.49
CA TYR A 119 0.53 -6.87 8.20
C TYR A 119 1.76 -7.76 8.35
N ALA A 120 2.59 -7.49 9.36
CA ALA A 120 3.80 -8.27 9.63
C ALA A 120 3.45 -9.72 10.01
N ALA A 121 2.55 -9.92 10.98
CA ALA A 121 2.12 -11.27 11.39
C ALA A 121 1.38 -12.02 10.24
N ASN A 122 0.66 -11.31 9.36
CA ASN A 122 0.07 -11.92 8.17
C ASN A 122 1.13 -12.33 7.13
N PHE A 123 2.23 -11.59 7.05
CA PHE A 123 3.37 -11.99 6.22
C PHE A 123 4.08 -13.21 6.79
N ASP A 124 4.23 -13.31 8.11
CA ASP A 124 4.77 -14.53 8.76
C ASP A 124 3.89 -15.75 8.46
N ASP A 125 2.55 -15.61 8.53
CA ASP A 125 1.62 -16.68 8.17
C ASP A 125 1.75 -17.08 6.68
N PHE A 126 2.06 -16.15 5.79
CA PHE A 126 2.38 -16.46 4.40
C PHE A 126 3.70 -17.21 4.29
N LEU A 127 4.78 -16.72 4.91
CA LEU A 127 6.09 -17.37 4.86
C LEU A 127 6.07 -18.80 5.40
N ALA A 128 5.24 -19.05 6.43
CA ALA A 128 5.06 -20.41 6.97
C ALA A 128 4.46 -21.39 5.95
N GLN A 129 3.83 -20.92 4.88
CA GLN A 129 3.26 -21.74 3.80
C GLN A 129 4.16 -21.84 2.57
N VAL A 130 5.23 -21.02 2.51
CA VAL A 130 6.20 -21.08 1.41
C VAL A 130 7.07 -22.33 1.54
N GLY A 131 7.17 -23.12 0.48
CA GLY A 131 8.01 -24.32 0.46
C GLY A 131 9.50 -23.99 0.67
N LYS A 132 10.23 -24.90 1.27
CA LYS A 132 11.68 -24.73 1.48
C LYS A 132 12.39 -24.47 0.14
N GLY A 133 13.06 -23.33 0.03
CA GLY A 133 13.74 -22.91 -1.20
C GLY A 133 12.82 -22.42 -2.32
N GLN A 134 11.52 -22.37 -2.10
CA GLN A 134 10.59 -21.82 -3.07
C GLN A 134 10.70 -20.29 -3.10
N PRO A 135 10.85 -19.67 -4.26
CA PRO A 135 10.79 -18.23 -4.38
C PRO A 135 9.37 -17.73 -4.11
N PHE A 136 9.25 -16.50 -3.67
CA PHE A 136 7.94 -15.91 -3.42
C PHE A 136 7.83 -14.47 -3.92
N CYS A 137 6.60 -14.03 -4.11
CA CYS A 137 6.24 -12.64 -4.31
C CYS A 137 5.05 -12.31 -3.41
N PHE A 138 5.23 -11.35 -2.52
CA PHE A 138 4.20 -10.94 -1.58
C PHE A 138 3.83 -9.47 -1.77
N TRP A 139 2.55 -9.20 -1.93
CA TRP A 139 2.02 -7.87 -2.09
C TRP A 139 1.63 -7.29 -0.72
N LEU A 140 2.44 -6.37 -0.22
CA LEU A 140 2.14 -5.60 1.00
C LEU A 140 1.28 -4.40 0.64
N GLY A 141 -0.03 -4.60 0.64
CA GLY A 141 -1.03 -3.61 0.24
C GLY A 141 -1.66 -2.91 1.43
N THR A 142 -0.91 -2.10 2.16
CA THR A 142 -1.44 -1.39 3.34
C THR A 142 -2.59 -0.46 3.00
N HIS A 143 -3.44 -0.18 4.00
CA HIS A 143 -4.46 0.86 3.89
C HIS A 143 -3.86 2.23 4.16
N GLU A 144 -2.92 2.30 5.08
CA GLU A 144 -2.22 3.51 5.46
C GLU A 144 -1.33 4.01 4.29
N PRO A 145 -1.26 5.28 4.06
CA PRO A 145 -1.89 6.42 4.73
C PRO A 145 -3.19 6.91 4.06
N HIS A 146 -4.19 6.04 3.90
CA HIS A 146 -5.48 6.42 3.30
C HIS A 146 -6.26 7.35 4.22
N ARG A 147 -6.85 8.41 3.66
CA ARG A 147 -7.60 9.40 4.44
C ARG A 147 -8.76 8.77 5.24
N GLY A 148 -9.05 9.40 6.35
CA GLY A 148 -9.89 9.02 7.44
C GLY A 148 -9.12 9.13 8.75
N PHE A 149 -8.07 9.99 8.80
CA PHE A 149 -7.18 10.18 9.95
C PHE A 149 -7.95 10.58 11.20
N GLU A 150 -7.47 10.14 12.35
CA GLU A 150 -7.96 10.65 13.63
C GLU A 150 -7.40 12.05 13.88
N GLU A 151 -8.28 13.05 13.98
CA GLU A 151 -7.89 14.43 14.22
C GLU A 151 -7.06 14.58 15.49
N GLY A 152 -5.91 15.23 15.36
CA GLY A 152 -4.97 15.50 16.45
C GLY A 152 -4.08 14.31 16.83
N ALA A 153 -4.12 13.19 16.11
CA ALA A 153 -3.25 12.04 16.34
C ALA A 153 -1.78 12.44 16.32
N GLY A 154 -1.36 13.24 15.36
CA GLY A 154 0.01 13.70 15.22
C GLY A 154 0.49 14.49 16.43
N ARG A 155 -0.31 15.40 16.95
CA ARG A 155 0.02 16.16 18.17
C ARG A 155 0.14 15.25 19.39
N ARG A 156 -0.76 14.29 19.53
CA ARG A 156 -0.71 13.31 20.65
C ARG A 156 0.54 12.44 20.62
N THR A 157 1.16 12.25 19.46
CA THR A 157 2.47 11.58 19.34
C THR A 157 3.67 12.50 19.56
N GLY A 158 3.45 13.73 19.99
CA GLY A 158 4.51 14.70 20.30
C GLY A 158 5.09 15.40 19.07
N LYS A 159 4.44 15.31 17.91
CA LYS A 159 4.90 16.01 16.69
C LYS A 159 4.59 17.49 16.78
N ASP A 160 5.56 18.31 16.34
CA ASP A 160 5.51 19.76 16.37
C ASP A 160 5.00 20.33 15.02
N PRO A 161 3.81 20.96 14.98
CA PRO A 161 3.29 21.57 13.77
C PRO A 161 4.17 22.71 13.21
N ALA A 162 5.00 23.34 14.05
CA ALA A 162 5.91 24.40 13.60
C ALA A 162 7.00 23.87 12.67
N LYS A 163 7.32 22.59 12.75
CA LYS A 163 8.34 21.93 11.92
C LYS A 163 7.78 21.38 10.59
N VAL A 164 6.45 21.37 10.43
CA VAL A 164 5.82 20.89 9.20
C VAL A 164 6.04 21.88 8.08
N LYS A 165 6.51 21.38 6.94
CA LYS A 165 6.56 22.14 5.69
C LYS A 165 5.35 21.73 4.83
N ALA A 166 4.37 22.65 4.71
CA ALA A 166 3.24 22.41 3.83
C ALA A 166 3.72 22.33 2.37
N PRO A 167 3.27 21.33 1.57
CA PRO A 167 3.54 21.32 0.15
C PRO A 167 3.03 22.61 -0.52
N PRO A 168 3.72 23.11 -1.58
CA PRO A 168 3.37 24.40 -2.21
C PRO A 168 1.95 24.49 -2.78
N ILE A 169 1.29 23.35 -2.99
CA ILE A 169 -0.11 23.27 -3.46
C ILE A 169 -1.14 23.55 -2.35
N PHE A 170 -0.72 23.60 -1.10
CA PHE A 170 -1.58 23.90 0.04
C PHE A 170 -1.19 25.22 0.69
N PRO A 171 -2.16 25.97 1.25
CA PRO A 171 -1.84 27.13 2.06
C PRO A 171 -1.09 26.71 3.32
N ASP A 172 -0.11 27.50 3.72
CA ASP A 172 0.57 27.29 5.01
C ASP A 172 -0.32 27.81 6.16
N HIS A 173 -1.16 26.93 6.64
CA HIS A 173 -2.18 27.22 7.65
C HIS A 173 -2.12 26.17 8.78
N PRO A 174 -2.42 26.52 10.04
CA PRO A 174 -2.40 25.59 11.17
C PRO A 174 -3.25 24.31 10.96
N VAL A 175 -4.40 24.42 10.30
CA VAL A 175 -5.26 23.27 9.97
C VAL A 175 -4.53 22.30 9.04
N VAL A 176 -3.89 22.82 7.98
CA VAL A 176 -3.12 22.00 7.02
C VAL A 176 -1.92 21.33 7.70
N ARG A 177 -1.19 22.07 8.54
CA ARG A 177 -0.06 21.52 9.29
C ARG A 177 -0.49 20.39 10.24
N ASN A 178 -1.61 20.55 10.94
CA ASN A 178 -2.15 19.52 11.83
C ASN A 178 -2.61 18.28 11.05
N ASP A 179 -3.32 18.45 9.92
CA ASP A 179 -3.74 17.36 9.06
C ASP A 179 -2.52 16.58 8.50
N LEU A 180 -1.45 17.27 8.14
CA LEU A 180 -0.19 16.63 7.73
C LEU A 180 0.48 15.86 8.88
N LEU A 181 0.39 16.34 10.13
CA LEU A 181 0.88 15.57 11.26
C LEU A 181 0.11 14.26 11.45
N ASP A 182 -1.22 14.29 11.27
CA ASP A 182 -2.08 13.11 11.37
C ASP A 182 -1.75 12.12 10.24
N TYR A 183 -1.53 12.61 9.01
CA TYR A 183 -1.04 11.82 7.88
C TYR A 183 0.33 11.17 8.16
N PHE A 184 1.26 11.88 8.80
CA PHE A 184 2.59 11.33 9.12
C PHE A 184 2.53 10.18 10.13
N VAL A 185 1.55 10.17 11.03
CA VAL A 185 1.35 9.06 11.97
C VAL A 185 0.94 7.77 11.24
N GLU A 186 0.13 7.90 10.19
CA GLU A 186 -0.23 6.76 9.32
C GLU A 186 1.01 6.19 8.61
N ILE A 187 1.87 7.06 8.07
CA ILE A 187 3.12 6.64 7.41
C ILE A 187 4.04 5.92 8.40
N GLU A 188 4.19 6.45 9.61
CA GLU A 188 5.03 5.82 10.65
C GLU A 188 4.45 4.49 11.13
N HIS A 189 3.13 4.34 11.14
CA HIS A 189 2.48 3.07 11.42
C HIS A 189 2.78 2.05 10.32
N PHE A 190 2.69 2.45 9.05
CA PHE A 190 3.07 1.60 7.93
C PHE A 190 4.56 1.20 8.00
N ASP A 191 5.46 2.14 8.25
CA ASP A 191 6.90 1.88 8.37
C ASP A 191 7.23 0.80 9.41
N LYS A 192 6.48 0.75 10.51
CA LYS A 192 6.66 -0.28 11.56
C LYS A 192 6.29 -1.69 11.11
N MET A 193 5.56 -1.84 10.02
CA MET A 193 5.11 -3.12 9.49
C MET A 193 6.01 -3.64 8.35
N VAL A 194 7.05 -2.87 7.99
CA VAL A 194 8.08 -3.19 6.99
C VAL A 194 9.36 -3.65 7.68
#